data_bc210f25697ee22e0804bf26ad1e23ae
#
_entry.id   bc210f25697ee22e0804bf26ad1e23ae
#
_cell.length_a   1.000
_cell.length_b   1.000
_cell.length_c   1.000
_cell.angle_alpha   90.00
_cell.angle_beta   90.00
_cell.angle_gamma   90.00
#
_symmetry.space_group_name_H-M   'P 1'
#
loop_
_entity.id
_entity.type
_entity.pdbx_description
1 polymer ?
#
loop_
_entity_poly.entity_id
_entity_poly.type
_entity_poly.pdbx_seq_one_letter_code
_entity_poly.pdbx_strand_id
1 'polypeptide(L)'
;MCIRDSLLCGYVYADAGHGESTTDMTFAAHNLIAENGTLLCEAEPFADGTAATELDLGRMVQERIRNTTFVPDAAGYTTISFDLEVAEAPLTRFVSPTPFVPQNDAARAERCELILRIQAEGLAKRMEHTHAKCAVVGISGGLDSCLALLVAVRACKVLGRDPKDIIAITMPCFGTTKRTRSNAEILCEALGVSFTEINITNTVESHFADIGQDPHTYDVTFENCQARVRTLELMDYANKNGGFVIGTGDLSELALGWATYNGDHMSMYGVNAGVPKTLVRHIVQYVADTCSQPVLRDVLVDILDTPVSPELLPSAADGTIAQQTEKLVGPYELHDFYLYYVLRFGFGPAKIYHLALAAFAGRYEPEVLLAWLRNFYRRFFAQQFKRSCLPDGPKVGSVTLSPRADWRMPSDACNALWLKELDEIEAK
;
A
#
# COMPACT_ATOMS: atom_id res chain seq x y z
N MET A 1 -22.41 5.44 22.23
CA MET A 1 -21.31 5.16 21.31
C MET A 1 -20.59 3.87 21.63
N CYS A 2 -20.12 3.66 22.84
CA CYS A 2 -19.36 2.45 23.22
C CYS A 2 -20.08 1.10 22.98
N ILE A 3 -21.41 1.04 23.14
CA ILE A 3 -22.17 -0.21 22.94
C ILE A 3 -22.08 -0.70 21.48
N ARG A 4 -22.15 0.20 20.50
CA ARG A 4 -22.09 -0.13 19.08
C ARG A 4 -20.75 -0.75 18.68
N ASP A 5 -19.67 -0.25 19.26
CA ASP A 5 -18.29 -0.66 18.96
C ASP A 5 -17.96 -2.01 19.61
N SER A 6 -18.44 -2.20 20.87
CA SER A 6 -18.12 -3.41 21.65
C SER A 6 -18.92 -4.64 21.25
N LEU A 7 -20.11 -4.48 20.66
CA LEU A 7 -20.96 -5.59 20.25
C LEU A 7 -20.60 -6.18 18.86
N LEU A 8 -19.79 -5.46 18.06
CA LEU A 8 -19.43 -5.89 16.71
C LEU A 8 -20.68 -6.28 15.89
N CYS A 9 -21.69 -5.42 15.85
CA CYS A 9 -22.99 -5.70 15.24
C CYS A 9 -23.51 -4.52 14.41
N GLY A 10 -24.56 -4.78 13.64
CA GLY A 10 -25.44 -3.74 13.14
C GLY A 10 -26.33 -3.24 14.27
N TYR A 11 -26.46 -1.93 14.39
CA TYR A 11 -27.29 -1.28 15.41
C TYR A 11 -28.31 -0.38 14.73
N VAL A 12 -29.58 -0.72 14.87
CA VAL A 12 -30.69 0.05 14.36
C VAL A 12 -31.42 0.67 15.54
N TYR A 13 -31.47 1.98 15.59
CA TYR A 13 -32.20 2.74 16.61
C TYR A 13 -33.38 3.44 15.96
N ALA A 14 -34.58 3.07 16.39
CA ALA A 14 -35.84 3.71 16.02
C ALA A 14 -36.38 4.44 17.23
N ASP A 15 -36.42 5.76 17.14
CA ASP A 15 -36.92 6.64 18.18
C ASP A 15 -38.43 6.86 18.02
N ALA A 16 -39.11 7.19 19.12
CA ALA A 16 -40.47 7.68 19.08
C ALA A 16 -40.56 9.01 18.31
N GLY A 17 -41.65 9.24 17.58
CA GLY A 17 -41.77 10.35 16.66
C GLY A 17 -43.04 11.16 16.84
N HIS A 18 -43.43 11.89 15.79
CA HIS A 18 -44.61 12.68 15.75
C HIS A 18 -45.86 11.79 15.98
N GLY A 19 -46.71 12.17 16.88
CA GLY A 19 -47.86 11.39 17.31
C GLY A 19 -47.69 10.60 18.60
N GLU A 20 -46.44 10.34 18.99
CA GLU A 20 -46.16 9.86 20.34
C GLU A 20 -46.24 11.02 21.31
N SER A 21 -47.07 10.89 22.29
CA SER A 21 -47.34 12.02 23.22
C SER A 21 -47.08 11.63 24.65
N THR A 22 -46.35 12.52 25.35
CA THR A 22 -46.28 12.56 26.82
C THR A 22 -46.52 14.00 27.30
N THR A 23 -46.79 14.18 28.59
CA THR A 23 -47.10 15.50 29.12
C THR A 23 -45.93 16.47 29.02
N ASP A 24 -44.69 16.02 29.29
CA ASP A 24 -43.51 16.87 29.38
C ASP A 24 -42.40 16.54 28.37
N MET A 25 -42.56 15.45 27.60
CA MET A 25 -41.57 14.98 26.65
C MET A 25 -42.06 15.16 25.19
N THR A 26 -41.16 15.58 24.32
CA THR A 26 -41.39 15.64 22.90
C THR A 26 -40.34 14.73 22.23
N PHE A 27 -40.82 13.83 21.37
CA PHE A 27 -39.98 12.84 20.73
C PHE A 27 -39.50 13.33 19.36
N ALA A 28 -38.22 13.10 19.10
CA ALA A 28 -37.54 13.67 17.95
C ALA A 28 -37.63 12.83 16.67
N ALA A 29 -38.07 11.56 16.73
CA ALA A 29 -37.97 10.61 15.64
C ALA A 29 -36.52 10.50 15.10
N HIS A 30 -35.54 10.65 15.98
CA HIS A 30 -34.12 10.67 15.61
C HIS A 30 -33.62 9.25 15.37
N ASN A 31 -33.98 8.68 14.22
CA ASN A 31 -33.61 7.33 13.81
C ASN A 31 -32.17 7.27 13.33
N LEU A 32 -31.44 6.22 13.68
CA LEU A 32 -30.08 6.03 13.21
C LEU A 32 -29.73 4.54 12.99
N ILE A 33 -28.84 4.31 12.04
CA ILE A 33 -28.31 2.99 11.72
C ILE A 33 -26.78 3.05 11.76
N ALA A 34 -26.17 2.15 12.50
CA ALA A 34 -24.72 2.06 12.64
C ALA A 34 -24.23 0.61 12.41
N GLU A 35 -23.01 0.48 11.91
CA GLU A 35 -22.33 -0.78 11.69
C GLU A 35 -20.97 -0.73 12.38
N ASN A 36 -20.71 -1.67 13.28
CA ASN A 36 -19.43 -1.76 13.99
C ASN A 36 -18.91 -0.38 14.47
N GLY A 37 -19.78 0.39 15.14
CA GLY A 37 -19.50 1.71 15.65
C GLY A 37 -19.54 2.87 14.65
N THR A 38 -19.56 2.60 13.36
CA THR A 38 -19.64 3.63 12.32
C THR A 38 -21.10 4.00 12.06
N LEU A 39 -21.45 5.28 12.18
CA LEU A 39 -22.78 5.79 11.80
C LEU A 39 -22.91 5.77 10.27
N LEU A 40 -23.90 5.05 9.76
CA LEU A 40 -24.15 4.91 8.32
C LEU A 40 -25.27 5.80 7.82
N CYS A 41 -26.34 5.92 8.61
CA CYS A 41 -27.51 6.72 8.29
C CYS A 41 -28.07 7.35 9.56
N GLU A 42 -28.51 8.58 9.47
CA GLU A 42 -29.10 9.37 10.55
C GLU A 42 -30.25 10.18 9.97
N ALA A 43 -31.43 10.06 10.56
CA ALA A 43 -32.56 10.90 10.20
C ALA A 43 -32.44 12.26 10.89
N GLU A 44 -32.89 13.31 10.22
CA GLU A 44 -32.93 14.63 10.84
C GLU A 44 -33.99 14.66 11.96
N PRO A 45 -33.64 15.14 13.15
CA PRO A 45 -34.59 15.25 14.26
C PRO A 45 -35.86 16.04 13.89
N PHE A 46 -36.98 15.54 14.31
CA PHE A 46 -38.31 16.11 14.09
C PHE A 46 -38.80 16.10 12.61
N ALA A 47 -38.07 15.37 11.76
CA ALA A 47 -38.49 15.13 10.38
C ALA A 47 -39.24 13.79 10.28
N ASP A 48 -40.34 13.77 9.47
CA ASP A 48 -41.05 12.53 9.13
C ASP A 48 -40.24 11.76 8.06
N GLY A 49 -39.08 11.20 8.45
CA GLY A 49 -38.16 10.56 7.55
C GLY A 49 -37.88 9.08 7.90
N THR A 50 -37.66 8.27 6.86
CA THR A 50 -37.21 6.90 6.97
C THR A 50 -35.68 6.87 6.89
N ALA A 51 -34.98 6.30 7.88
CA ALA A 51 -33.58 5.97 7.78
C ALA A 51 -33.42 4.60 7.12
N ALA A 52 -32.66 4.53 6.02
CA ALA A 52 -32.39 3.30 5.31
C ALA A 52 -30.94 3.24 4.85
N THR A 53 -30.30 2.10 5.02
CA THR A 53 -28.95 1.84 4.53
C THR A 53 -28.68 0.33 4.45
N GLU A 54 -27.53 -0.05 3.90
CA GLU A 54 -27.08 -1.44 3.81
C GLU A 54 -26.07 -1.74 4.92
N LEU A 55 -26.20 -2.93 5.54
CA LEU A 55 -25.28 -3.46 6.55
C LEU A 55 -24.43 -4.56 5.95
N ASP A 56 -23.11 -4.48 6.12
CA ASP A 56 -22.18 -5.54 5.72
C ASP A 56 -22.03 -6.60 6.83
N LEU A 57 -22.90 -7.61 6.81
CA LEU A 57 -22.87 -8.71 7.79
C LEU A 57 -21.56 -9.49 7.74
N GLY A 58 -20.98 -9.68 6.54
CA GLY A 58 -19.71 -10.38 6.37
C GLY A 58 -18.55 -9.65 7.04
N ARG A 59 -18.54 -8.33 7.01
CA ARG A 59 -17.57 -7.52 7.74
C ARG A 59 -17.66 -7.75 9.26
N MET A 60 -18.86 -7.75 9.79
CA MET A 60 -19.08 -7.97 11.23
C MET A 60 -18.64 -9.39 11.66
N VAL A 61 -18.92 -10.40 10.83
CA VAL A 61 -18.44 -11.78 11.06
C VAL A 61 -16.91 -11.83 11.11
N GLN A 62 -16.22 -11.18 10.16
CA GLN A 62 -14.76 -11.15 10.14
C GLN A 62 -14.15 -10.42 11.35
N GLU A 63 -14.75 -9.32 11.78
CA GLU A 63 -14.28 -8.61 12.98
C GLU A 63 -14.46 -9.47 14.25
N ARG A 64 -15.56 -10.24 14.35
CA ARG A 64 -15.78 -11.18 15.47
C ARG A 64 -14.79 -12.34 15.45
N ILE A 65 -14.48 -12.90 14.29
CA ILE A 65 -13.47 -13.98 14.15
C ILE A 65 -12.09 -13.50 14.61
N ARG A 66 -11.72 -12.24 14.32
CA ARG A 66 -10.44 -11.65 14.73
C ARG A 66 -10.38 -11.29 16.22
N ASN A 67 -11.52 -11.03 16.84
CA ASN A 67 -11.58 -10.66 18.24
C ASN A 67 -11.68 -11.90 19.12
N THR A 68 -10.54 -12.39 19.60
CA THR A 68 -10.45 -13.60 20.44
C THR A 68 -11.04 -13.43 21.84
N THR A 69 -11.38 -12.20 22.26
CA THR A 69 -12.03 -11.91 23.54
C THR A 69 -13.54 -11.85 23.43
N PHE A 70 -14.09 -11.86 22.21
CA PHE A 70 -15.53 -11.91 21.98
C PHE A 70 -15.99 -13.38 21.95
N VAL A 71 -16.58 -13.82 23.07
CA VAL A 71 -17.11 -15.17 23.20
C VAL A 71 -18.63 -15.09 23.15
N PRO A 72 -19.30 -15.56 22.07
CA PRO A 72 -20.76 -15.62 22.05
C PRO A 72 -21.24 -16.66 23.05
N ASP A 73 -22.18 -16.28 23.92
CA ASP A 73 -22.87 -17.18 24.83
C ASP A 73 -24.33 -17.30 24.41
N ALA A 74 -24.71 -18.52 24.02
CA ALA A 74 -26.09 -18.87 23.66
C ALA A 74 -26.87 -19.52 24.78
N ALA A 75 -26.27 -19.67 25.97
CA ALA A 75 -26.93 -20.30 27.11
C ALA A 75 -28.16 -19.50 27.56
N GLY A 76 -29.31 -20.13 27.68
CA GLY A 76 -30.54 -19.48 28.10
C GLY A 76 -31.35 -18.79 26.99
N TYR A 77 -30.89 -18.85 25.73
CA TYR A 77 -31.61 -18.30 24.57
C TYR A 77 -32.37 -19.39 23.84
N THR A 78 -33.59 -19.09 23.41
CA THR A 78 -34.36 -19.95 22.49
C THR A 78 -34.05 -19.57 21.05
N THR A 79 -33.54 -20.49 20.25
CA THR A 79 -33.28 -20.27 18.82
C THR A 79 -34.53 -20.53 18.03
N ILE A 80 -35.01 -19.54 17.28
CA ILE A 80 -36.12 -19.68 16.32
C ILE A 80 -35.50 -19.59 14.92
N SER A 81 -35.60 -20.70 14.18
CA SER A 81 -35.13 -20.72 12.78
C SER A 81 -36.24 -20.21 11.86
N PHE A 82 -35.87 -19.45 10.86
CA PHE A 82 -36.77 -19.00 9.78
C PHE A 82 -35.99 -18.93 8.47
N ASP A 83 -36.71 -19.09 7.38
CA ASP A 83 -36.17 -18.92 6.04
C ASP A 83 -36.52 -17.53 5.52
N LEU A 84 -35.56 -16.85 4.93
CA LEU A 84 -35.74 -15.58 4.26
C LEU A 84 -35.32 -15.73 2.80
N GLU A 85 -36.20 -15.42 1.88
CA GLU A 85 -35.85 -15.36 0.47
C GLU A 85 -34.90 -14.18 0.24
N VAL A 86 -33.69 -14.50 -0.23
CA VAL A 86 -32.66 -13.49 -0.51
C VAL A 86 -32.88 -12.97 -1.93
N ALA A 87 -33.34 -11.73 -2.03
CA ALA A 87 -33.38 -11.01 -3.30
C ALA A 87 -32.05 -10.32 -3.59
N GLU A 88 -31.59 -10.37 -4.84
CA GLU A 88 -30.49 -9.52 -5.26
C GLU A 88 -30.90 -8.06 -5.23
N ALA A 89 -30.20 -7.27 -4.45
CA ALA A 89 -30.41 -5.82 -4.39
C ALA A 89 -29.14 -5.11 -4.88
N PRO A 90 -29.27 -4.03 -5.68
CA PRO A 90 -28.12 -3.25 -6.09
C PRO A 90 -27.45 -2.62 -4.86
N LEU A 91 -26.11 -2.68 -4.80
CA LEU A 91 -25.36 -2.01 -3.75
C LEU A 91 -25.43 -0.49 -3.98
N THR A 92 -26.06 0.24 -3.06
CA THR A 92 -26.19 1.71 -3.11
C THR A 92 -25.15 2.41 -2.24
N ARG A 93 -24.53 1.69 -1.33
CA ARG A 93 -23.48 2.20 -0.46
C ARG A 93 -22.25 2.58 -1.26
N PHE A 94 -21.69 3.76 -1.00
CA PHE A 94 -20.44 4.19 -1.62
C PHE A 94 -19.27 3.28 -1.24
N VAL A 95 -18.56 2.78 -2.25
CA VAL A 95 -17.33 2.01 -2.11
C VAL A 95 -16.19 2.82 -2.71
N SER A 96 -15.23 3.23 -1.88
CA SER A 96 -14.09 4.02 -2.35
C SER A 96 -13.18 3.19 -3.26
N PRO A 97 -12.83 3.65 -4.46
CA PRO A 97 -11.84 2.99 -5.32
C PRO A 97 -10.41 3.09 -4.77
N THR A 98 -10.17 4.04 -3.85
CA THR A 98 -8.85 4.25 -3.22
C THR A 98 -8.96 4.15 -1.70
N PRO A 99 -9.18 2.94 -1.13
CA PRO A 99 -9.54 2.77 0.27
C PRO A 99 -8.43 3.14 1.25
N PHE A 100 -7.18 3.22 0.81
CA PHE A 100 -6.05 3.68 1.60
C PHE A 100 -5.94 5.21 1.69
N VAL A 101 -6.61 5.93 0.79
CA VAL A 101 -6.50 7.39 0.65
C VAL A 101 -7.76 8.06 1.18
N PRO A 102 -7.68 8.95 2.19
CA PRO A 102 -8.83 9.71 2.65
C PRO A 102 -9.43 10.56 1.53
N GLN A 103 -10.76 10.58 1.40
CA GLN A 103 -11.48 11.33 0.37
C GLN A 103 -11.45 12.84 0.62
N ASN A 104 -11.46 13.26 1.89
CA ASN A 104 -11.40 14.67 2.27
C ASN A 104 -9.97 15.18 2.21
N ASP A 105 -9.73 16.33 1.60
CA ASP A 105 -8.40 16.90 1.39
C ASP A 105 -7.67 17.24 2.69
N ALA A 106 -8.38 17.80 3.68
CA ALA A 106 -7.80 18.11 4.99
C ALA A 106 -7.38 16.82 5.73
N ALA A 107 -8.25 15.82 5.76
CA ALA A 107 -7.95 14.51 6.36
C ALA A 107 -6.82 13.80 5.61
N ARG A 108 -6.72 13.98 4.29
CA ARG A 108 -5.62 13.44 3.48
C ARG A 108 -4.29 14.10 3.82
N ALA A 109 -4.25 15.43 3.94
CA ALA A 109 -3.05 16.17 4.34
C ALA A 109 -2.57 15.76 5.75
N GLU A 110 -3.47 15.71 6.73
CA GLU A 110 -3.17 15.25 8.09
C GLU A 110 -2.63 13.80 8.08
N ARG A 111 -3.24 12.94 7.27
CA ARG A 111 -2.81 11.54 7.12
C ARG A 111 -1.43 11.43 6.49
N CYS A 112 -1.12 12.21 5.45
CA CYS A 112 0.20 12.22 4.82
C CYS A 112 1.29 12.68 5.79
N GLU A 113 1.05 13.75 6.56
CA GLU A 113 1.99 14.24 7.56
C GLU A 113 2.21 13.21 8.69
N LEU A 114 1.14 12.57 9.17
CA LEU A 114 1.24 11.52 10.19
C LEU A 114 2.07 10.33 9.71
N ILE A 115 1.87 9.88 8.47
CA ILE A 115 2.63 8.77 7.88
C ILE A 115 4.10 9.13 7.77
N LEU A 116 4.43 10.29 7.20
CA LEU A 116 5.81 10.77 7.10
C LEU A 116 6.50 10.85 8.47
N ARG A 117 5.76 11.27 9.49
CA ARG A 117 6.28 11.32 10.85
C ARG A 117 6.53 9.93 11.42
N ILE A 118 5.59 8.99 11.27
CA ILE A 118 5.77 7.59 11.70
C ILE A 118 6.99 6.95 11.02
N GLN A 119 7.14 7.16 9.70
CA GLN A 119 8.28 6.65 8.95
C GLN A 119 9.60 7.25 9.45
N ALA A 120 9.65 8.56 9.65
CA ALA A 120 10.84 9.27 10.09
C ALA A 120 11.25 8.88 11.52
N GLU A 121 10.32 8.80 12.47
CA GLU A 121 10.57 8.38 13.84
C GLU A 121 11.07 6.93 13.92
N GLY A 122 10.45 6.02 13.13
CA GLY A 122 10.90 4.64 13.05
C GLY A 122 12.32 4.50 12.51
N LEU A 123 12.66 5.25 11.46
CA LEU A 123 14.02 5.28 10.89
C LEU A 123 15.00 5.94 11.86
N ALA A 124 14.65 7.06 12.46
CA ALA A 124 15.48 7.75 13.45
C ALA A 124 15.85 6.81 14.60
N LYS A 125 14.85 6.08 15.14
CA LYS A 125 15.11 5.09 16.20
C LYS A 125 16.04 3.97 15.76
N ARG A 126 15.94 3.50 14.52
CA ARG A 126 16.86 2.49 13.97
C ARG A 126 18.28 3.04 13.84
N MET A 127 18.45 4.26 13.32
CA MET A 127 19.74 4.93 13.19
C MET A 127 20.42 5.12 14.56
N GLU A 128 19.66 5.57 15.56
CA GLU A 128 20.15 5.72 16.94
C GLU A 128 20.58 4.38 17.54
N HIS A 129 19.74 3.35 17.45
CA HIS A 129 19.99 2.03 18.04
C HIS A 129 21.21 1.35 17.44
N THR A 130 21.43 1.47 16.14
CA THR A 130 22.55 0.85 15.45
C THR A 130 23.85 1.68 15.53
N HIS A 131 23.77 2.90 16.07
CA HIS A 131 24.86 3.87 16.07
C HIS A 131 25.44 4.12 14.67
N ALA A 132 24.57 4.03 13.64
CA ALA A 132 24.99 4.18 12.26
C ALA A 132 25.51 5.59 11.99
N LYS A 133 26.68 5.69 11.35
CA LYS A 133 27.29 6.97 10.98
C LYS A 133 26.57 7.62 9.81
N CYS A 134 26.03 6.81 8.90
CA CYS A 134 25.25 7.27 7.75
C CYS A 134 24.11 6.31 7.43
N ALA A 135 23.17 6.78 6.60
CA ALA A 135 22.15 5.97 5.99
C ALA A 135 22.34 5.99 4.47
N VAL A 136 22.34 4.83 3.83
CA VAL A 136 22.57 4.69 2.38
C VAL A 136 21.25 4.36 1.71
N VAL A 137 20.92 5.05 0.62
CA VAL A 137 19.71 4.82 -0.17
C VAL A 137 20.04 4.79 -1.66
N GLY A 138 19.54 3.78 -2.36
CA GLY A 138 19.57 3.74 -3.82
C GLY A 138 18.54 4.72 -4.38
N ILE A 139 18.96 5.68 -5.18
CA ILE A 139 18.09 6.67 -5.79
C ILE A 139 18.00 6.46 -7.31
N SER A 140 16.81 6.09 -7.79
CA SER A 140 16.52 5.88 -9.20
C SER A 140 15.94 7.13 -9.88
N GLY A 141 15.48 8.11 -9.11
CA GLY A 141 14.67 9.22 -9.60
C GLY A 141 13.17 8.88 -9.73
N GLY A 142 12.75 7.71 -9.27
CA GLY A 142 11.35 7.28 -9.18
C GLY A 142 10.70 7.60 -7.82
N LEU A 143 9.36 7.45 -7.75
CA LEU A 143 8.53 7.83 -6.60
C LEU A 143 8.97 7.17 -5.28
N ASP A 144 9.28 5.87 -5.29
CA ASP A 144 9.55 5.12 -4.06
C ASP A 144 10.87 5.52 -3.43
N SER A 145 11.91 5.66 -4.25
CA SER A 145 13.21 6.14 -3.79
C SER A 145 13.15 7.62 -3.37
N CYS A 146 12.32 8.42 -4.03
CA CYS A 146 12.05 9.80 -3.66
C CYS A 146 11.41 9.87 -2.25
N LEU A 147 10.34 9.11 -2.01
CA LEU A 147 9.71 9.05 -0.67
C LEU A 147 10.69 8.58 0.41
N ALA A 148 11.47 7.53 0.13
CA ALA A 148 12.47 7.03 1.07
C ALA A 148 13.53 8.10 1.43
N LEU A 149 13.95 8.90 0.45
CA LEU A 149 14.89 10.00 0.68
C LEU A 149 14.27 11.14 1.51
N LEU A 150 13.01 11.53 1.22
CA LEU A 150 12.27 12.52 2.01
C LEU A 150 12.12 12.08 3.47
N VAL A 151 11.82 10.79 3.71
CA VAL A 151 11.73 10.21 5.05
C VAL A 151 13.10 10.23 5.74
N ALA A 152 14.18 9.89 5.03
CA ALA A 152 15.53 9.89 5.58
C ALA A 152 15.96 11.30 6.04
N VAL A 153 15.68 12.34 5.24
CA VAL A 153 15.95 13.73 5.62
C VAL A 153 15.15 14.15 6.86
N ARG A 154 13.88 13.76 6.95
CA ARG A 154 13.08 14.00 8.15
C ARG A 154 13.64 13.27 9.38
N ALA A 155 14.12 12.03 9.22
CA ALA A 155 14.76 11.28 10.31
C ALA A 155 16.04 11.95 10.81
N CYS A 156 16.89 12.45 9.91
CA CYS A 156 18.05 13.26 10.31
C CYS A 156 17.66 14.52 11.09
N LYS A 157 16.58 15.20 10.67
CA LYS A 157 16.06 16.36 11.40
C LYS A 157 15.57 15.99 12.81
N VAL A 158 14.90 14.84 12.97
CA VAL A 158 14.48 14.33 14.30
C VAL A 158 15.69 14.08 15.21
N LEU A 159 16.78 13.56 14.64
CA LEU A 159 18.02 13.28 15.38
C LEU A 159 18.93 14.50 15.55
N GLY A 160 18.60 15.65 14.99
CA GLY A 160 19.49 16.82 14.97
C GLY A 160 20.80 16.60 14.18
N ARG A 161 20.78 15.70 13.17
CA ARG A 161 21.92 15.35 12.34
C ARG A 161 21.92 16.12 11.02
N ASP A 162 23.09 16.22 10.40
CA ASP A 162 23.23 16.83 9.08
C ASP A 162 22.59 15.94 8.00
N PRO A 163 21.79 16.46 7.05
CA PRO A 163 21.33 15.70 5.89
C PRO A 163 22.45 15.02 5.09
N LYS A 164 23.67 15.53 5.15
CA LYS A 164 24.86 14.91 4.52
C LYS A 164 25.22 13.54 5.07
N ASP A 165 24.71 13.17 6.24
CA ASP A 165 24.80 11.81 6.76
C ASP A 165 23.94 10.80 5.98
N ILE A 166 23.11 11.29 5.05
CA ILE A 166 22.41 10.45 4.09
C ILE A 166 23.22 10.43 2.81
N ILE A 167 23.54 9.23 2.35
CA ILE A 167 24.27 9.00 1.10
C ILE A 167 23.30 8.40 0.08
N ALA A 168 22.89 9.21 -0.86
CA ALA A 168 22.07 8.79 -1.99
C ALA A 168 22.98 8.31 -3.13
N ILE A 169 22.77 7.08 -3.60
CA ILE A 169 23.58 6.48 -4.64
C ILE A 169 22.72 6.18 -5.87
N THR A 170 23.05 6.81 -7.00
CA THR A 170 22.52 6.42 -8.29
C THR A 170 23.44 5.41 -8.97
N MET A 171 22.85 4.38 -9.56
CA MET A 171 23.61 3.27 -10.16
C MET A 171 23.15 3.05 -11.61
N PRO A 172 23.60 3.92 -12.54
CA PRO A 172 23.23 3.76 -13.93
C PRO A 172 23.72 2.43 -14.50
N CYS A 173 22.86 1.82 -15.32
CA CYS A 173 23.09 0.63 -16.09
C CYS A 173 22.34 0.73 -17.44
N PHE A 174 21.99 -0.36 -18.07
CA PHE A 174 21.44 -0.40 -19.44
C PHE A 174 20.12 0.34 -19.64
N GLY A 175 19.26 0.42 -18.62
CA GLY A 175 17.91 1.01 -18.70
C GLY A 175 17.76 2.42 -18.13
N THR A 176 18.82 3.01 -17.55
CA THR A 176 18.72 4.30 -16.88
C THR A 176 18.57 5.45 -17.89
N THR A 177 17.50 6.25 -17.73
CA THR A 177 17.24 7.39 -18.61
C THR A 177 17.94 8.67 -18.13
N LYS A 178 18.13 9.64 -19.06
CA LYS A 178 18.71 10.95 -18.69
C LYS A 178 17.81 11.73 -17.72
N ARG A 179 16.48 11.61 -17.88
CA ARG A 179 15.49 12.30 -17.06
C ARG A 179 15.54 11.83 -15.61
N THR A 180 15.47 10.52 -15.38
CA THR A 180 15.48 9.97 -14.03
C THR A 180 16.79 10.21 -13.30
N ARG A 181 17.92 10.14 -14.02
CA ARG A 181 19.23 10.53 -13.47
C ARG A 181 19.28 11.99 -13.06
N SER A 182 18.79 12.90 -13.92
CA SER A 182 18.73 14.34 -13.62
C SER A 182 17.82 14.61 -12.40
N ASN A 183 16.66 13.96 -12.33
CA ASN A 183 15.76 14.12 -11.19
C ASN A 183 16.39 13.65 -9.87
N ALA A 184 17.14 12.54 -9.89
CA ALA A 184 17.86 12.06 -8.71
C ALA A 184 18.89 13.08 -8.22
N GLU A 185 19.68 13.65 -9.12
CA GLU A 185 20.71 14.64 -8.80
C GLU A 185 20.09 15.94 -8.23
N ILE A 186 19.09 16.52 -8.92
CA ILE A 186 18.40 17.75 -8.50
C ILE A 186 17.71 17.55 -7.14
N LEU A 187 17.07 16.40 -6.93
CA LEU A 187 16.42 16.08 -5.66
C LEU A 187 17.42 16.01 -4.51
N CYS A 188 18.56 15.34 -4.72
CA CYS A 188 19.61 15.23 -3.70
C CYS A 188 20.23 16.60 -3.36
N GLU A 189 20.49 17.43 -4.36
CA GLU A 189 21.00 18.78 -4.17
C GLU A 189 20.01 19.66 -3.40
N ALA A 190 18.72 19.64 -3.79
CA ALA A 190 17.66 20.38 -3.12
C ALA A 190 17.46 19.97 -1.66
N LEU A 191 17.69 18.70 -1.32
CA LEU A 191 17.59 18.16 0.03
C LEU A 191 18.89 18.30 0.84
N GLY A 192 19.99 18.66 0.21
CA GLY A 192 21.29 18.83 0.85
C GLY A 192 21.96 17.54 1.31
N VAL A 193 21.60 16.40 0.72
CA VAL A 193 22.17 15.08 1.02
C VAL A 193 23.46 14.82 0.23
N SER A 194 24.26 13.87 0.68
CA SER A 194 25.44 13.43 -0.08
C SER A 194 24.98 12.59 -1.29
N PHE A 195 25.46 12.93 -2.48
CA PHE A 195 25.12 12.25 -3.72
C PHE A 195 26.36 11.59 -4.34
N THR A 196 26.20 10.35 -4.79
CA THR A 196 27.28 9.58 -5.43
C THR A 196 26.70 8.81 -6.62
N GLU A 197 27.44 8.76 -7.72
CA GLU A 197 27.14 7.91 -8.86
C GLU A 197 28.11 6.73 -8.91
N ILE A 198 27.59 5.52 -9.03
CA ILE A 198 28.36 4.28 -9.24
C ILE A 198 27.83 3.62 -10.52
N ASN A 199 28.60 3.66 -11.60
CA ASN A 199 28.25 2.96 -12.82
C ASN A 199 28.52 1.47 -12.62
N ILE A 200 27.47 0.65 -12.68
CA ILE A 200 27.53 -0.79 -12.42
C ILE A 200 27.63 -1.65 -13.67
N THR A 201 27.71 -1.06 -14.87
CA THR A 201 27.69 -1.79 -16.15
C THR A 201 28.78 -2.83 -16.22
N ASN A 202 30.04 -2.49 -15.90
CA ASN A 202 31.16 -3.42 -15.96
C ASN A 202 31.01 -4.59 -15.00
N THR A 203 30.48 -4.35 -13.78
CA THR A 203 30.22 -5.39 -12.79
C THR A 203 29.16 -6.37 -13.28
N VAL A 204 28.07 -5.84 -13.86
CA VAL A 204 27.00 -6.67 -14.44
C VAL A 204 27.50 -7.48 -15.63
N GLU A 205 28.25 -6.88 -16.55
CA GLU A 205 28.83 -7.57 -17.71
C GLU A 205 29.82 -8.67 -17.29
N SER A 206 30.67 -8.40 -16.29
CA SER A 206 31.57 -9.42 -15.74
C SER A 206 30.77 -10.58 -15.15
N HIS A 207 29.70 -10.29 -14.41
CA HIS A 207 28.84 -11.32 -13.85
C HIS A 207 28.09 -12.12 -14.93
N PHE A 208 27.63 -11.47 -16.02
CA PHE A 208 27.06 -12.18 -17.15
C PHE A 208 28.05 -13.17 -17.76
N ALA A 209 29.31 -12.75 -17.93
CA ALA A 209 30.36 -13.64 -18.43
C ALA A 209 30.61 -14.84 -17.51
N ASP A 210 30.65 -14.63 -16.19
CA ASP A 210 30.86 -15.69 -15.19
C ASP A 210 29.77 -16.76 -15.22
N ILE A 211 28.51 -16.39 -15.45
CA ILE A 211 27.37 -17.32 -15.47
C ILE A 211 26.97 -17.77 -16.88
N GLY A 212 27.66 -17.29 -17.92
CA GLY A 212 27.33 -17.60 -19.32
C GLY A 212 26.03 -16.98 -19.83
N GLN A 213 25.59 -15.85 -19.27
CA GLN A 213 24.43 -15.10 -19.75
C GLN A 213 24.77 -14.30 -21.00
N ASP A 214 23.97 -14.44 -22.04
CA ASP A 214 24.07 -13.58 -23.22
C ASP A 214 23.56 -12.17 -22.89
N PRO A 215 24.38 -11.10 -23.03
CA PRO A 215 24.00 -9.73 -22.73
C PRO A 215 22.90 -9.16 -23.64
N HIS A 216 22.55 -9.86 -24.72
CA HIS A 216 21.47 -9.49 -25.65
C HIS A 216 20.17 -10.26 -25.39
N THR A 217 20.16 -11.19 -24.44
CA THR A 217 18.96 -11.92 -24.01
C THR A 217 18.33 -11.21 -22.81
N TYR A 218 17.28 -10.42 -23.07
CA TYR A 218 16.59 -9.59 -22.09
C TYR A 218 15.51 -10.38 -21.30
N ASP A 219 15.96 -11.36 -20.56
CA ASP A 219 15.12 -12.24 -19.73
C ASP A 219 15.16 -11.84 -18.24
N VAL A 220 14.50 -12.64 -17.39
CA VAL A 220 14.49 -12.45 -15.95
C VAL A 220 15.89 -12.49 -15.32
N THR A 221 16.86 -13.19 -15.93
CA THR A 221 18.25 -13.24 -15.45
C THR A 221 18.92 -11.90 -15.69
N PHE A 222 18.75 -11.32 -16.88
CA PHE A 222 19.25 -10.01 -17.23
C PHE A 222 18.79 -8.92 -16.27
N GLU A 223 17.49 -8.91 -15.93
CA GLU A 223 16.92 -7.94 -14.99
C GLU A 223 17.40 -8.19 -13.55
N ASN A 224 17.32 -9.43 -13.07
CA ASN A 224 17.67 -9.78 -11.70
C ASN A 224 19.15 -9.59 -11.38
N CYS A 225 20.06 -9.81 -12.33
CA CYS A 225 21.48 -9.54 -12.14
C CYS A 225 21.73 -8.07 -11.82
N GLN A 226 21.15 -7.15 -12.59
CA GLN A 226 21.27 -5.71 -12.35
C GLN A 226 20.75 -5.31 -10.96
N ALA A 227 19.56 -5.80 -10.58
CA ALA A 227 18.97 -5.51 -9.28
C ALA A 227 19.84 -6.03 -8.11
N ARG A 228 20.43 -7.23 -8.24
CA ARG A 228 21.33 -7.78 -7.22
C ARG A 228 22.65 -7.04 -7.13
N VAL A 229 23.26 -6.67 -8.26
CA VAL A 229 24.47 -5.85 -8.27
C VAL A 229 24.24 -4.50 -7.60
N ARG A 230 23.07 -3.83 -7.86
CA ARG A 230 22.72 -2.61 -7.13
C ARG A 230 22.66 -2.82 -5.62
N THR A 231 22.08 -3.91 -5.18
CA THR A 231 22.00 -4.23 -3.75
C THR A 231 23.38 -4.54 -3.16
N LEU A 232 24.23 -5.27 -3.87
CA LEU A 232 25.61 -5.54 -3.48
C LEU A 232 26.37 -4.24 -3.23
N GLU A 233 26.36 -3.32 -4.21
CA GLU A 233 27.03 -2.03 -4.11
C GLU A 233 26.52 -1.20 -2.92
N LEU A 234 25.21 -1.16 -2.71
CA LEU A 234 24.61 -0.42 -1.59
C LEU A 234 25.04 -0.99 -0.24
N MET A 235 25.01 -2.33 -0.09
CA MET A 235 25.36 -3.00 1.16
C MET A 235 26.83 -2.83 1.52
N ASP A 236 27.73 -3.02 0.56
CA ASP A 236 29.16 -2.88 0.78
C ASP A 236 29.58 -1.44 0.98
N TYR A 237 28.93 -0.50 0.26
CA TYR A 237 29.15 0.94 0.47
C TYR A 237 28.70 1.37 1.88
N ALA A 238 27.55 0.85 2.36
CA ALA A 238 27.09 1.10 3.71
C ALA A 238 28.07 0.55 4.76
N ASN A 239 28.58 -0.67 4.58
CA ASN A 239 29.58 -1.26 5.45
C ASN A 239 30.86 -0.43 5.51
N LYS A 240 31.38 -0.01 4.36
CA LYS A 240 32.58 0.84 4.24
C LYS A 240 32.45 2.14 5.03
N ASN A 241 31.25 2.72 5.08
CA ASN A 241 30.99 4.02 5.71
C ASN A 241 30.40 3.91 7.13
N GLY A 242 30.26 2.70 7.66
CA GLY A 242 29.68 2.46 8.99
C GLY A 242 28.19 2.82 9.07
N GLY A 243 27.48 2.61 8.00
CA GLY A 243 26.04 2.88 7.85
C GLY A 243 25.21 1.63 7.60
N PHE A 244 23.96 1.84 7.19
CA PHE A 244 23.06 0.78 6.74
C PHE A 244 22.20 1.23 5.56
N VAL A 245 21.61 0.26 4.87
CA VAL A 245 20.80 0.49 3.67
C VAL A 245 19.33 0.69 4.02
N ILE A 246 18.75 1.78 3.51
CA ILE A 246 17.31 2.05 3.55
C ILE A 246 16.64 1.42 2.33
N GLY A 247 15.63 0.58 2.57
CA GLY A 247 14.81 -0.01 1.52
C GLY A 247 13.72 0.95 1.03
N THR A 248 13.49 0.93 -0.27
CA THR A 248 12.54 1.80 -0.96
C THR A 248 11.24 1.12 -1.35
N GLY A 249 11.20 -0.22 -1.38
CA GLY A 249 10.02 -0.99 -1.81
C GLY A 249 8.77 -0.70 -0.98
N ASP A 250 7.65 -0.54 -1.65
CA ASP A 250 6.36 -0.21 -1.06
C ASP A 250 5.48 -1.44 -0.76
N LEU A 251 4.34 -1.22 -0.10
CA LEU A 251 3.41 -2.28 0.29
C LEU A 251 2.83 -3.06 -0.91
N SER A 252 2.56 -2.37 -2.01
CA SER A 252 1.94 -2.96 -3.21
C SER A 252 2.93 -3.86 -3.96
N GLU A 253 4.19 -3.43 -4.08
CA GLU A 253 5.28 -4.23 -4.62
C GLU A 253 5.52 -5.49 -3.78
N LEU A 254 5.51 -5.35 -2.46
CA LEU A 254 5.64 -6.48 -1.54
C LEU A 254 4.46 -7.46 -1.64
N ALA A 255 3.24 -6.95 -1.86
CA ALA A 255 2.06 -7.79 -2.05
C ALA A 255 2.16 -8.63 -3.32
N LEU A 256 2.55 -8.02 -4.44
CA LEU A 256 2.66 -8.66 -5.74
C LEU A 256 3.97 -9.42 -5.94
N GLY A 257 4.93 -9.26 -5.01
CA GLY A 257 6.29 -9.75 -5.15
C GLY A 257 7.03 -9.15 -6.35
N TRP A 258 6.69 -7.90 -6.70
CA TRP A 258 7.32 -7.15 -7.78
C TRP A 258 8.63 -6.53 -7.31
N ALA A 259 9.57 -7.38 -6.98
CA ALA A 259 10.93 -7.07 -6.58
C ALA A 259 11.81 -8.30 -6.79
N THR A 260 13.07 -8.10 -7.11
CA THR A 260 14.04 -9.17 -7.24
C THR A 260 14.41 -9.74 -5.88
N TYR A 261 14.16 -11.05 -5.67
CA TYR A 261 14.57 -11.72 -4.45
C TYR A 261 16.09 -11.57 -4.21
N ASN A 262 16.45 -11.16 -3.00
CA ASN A 262 17.82 -10.86 -2.62
C ASN A 262 18.49 -9.78 -3.51
N GLY A 263 17.67 -8.89 -4.06
CA GLY A 263 18.06 -7.67 -4.76
C GLY A 263 17.38 -6.47 -4.09
N ASP A 264 16.64 -5.67 -4.85
CA ASP A 264 15.88 -4.52 -4.36
C ASP A 264 14.82 -4.86 -3.30
N HIS A 265 14.43 -6.12 -3.20
CA HIS A 265 13.61 -6.68 -2.11
C HIS A 265 14.29 -6.59 -0.73
N MET A 266 15.63 -6.54 -0.66
CA MET A 266 16.39 -6.58 0.59
C MET A 266 16.94 -5.22 0.98
N SER A 267 16.88 -4.95 2.28
CA SER A 267 17.48 -3.78 2.91
C SER A 267 17.65 -4.03 4.41
N MET A 268 18.25 -3.09 5.12
CA MET A 268 18.36 -3.18 6.58
C MET A 268 17.18 -2.53 7.30
N TYR A 269 16.43 -1.64 6.62
CA TYR A 269 15.19 -1.04 7.10
C TYR A 269 14.34 -0.52 5.93
N GLY A 270 13.15 -1.08 5.74
CA GLY A 270 12.24 -0.72 4.65
C GLY A 270 11.26 0.38 5.06
N VAL A 271 11.57 1.63 4.78
CA VAL A 271 10.76 2.77 5.25
C VAL A 271 9.37 2.84 4.61
N ASN A 272 9.23 2.37 3.37
CA ASN A 272 7.96 2.41 2.62
C ASN A 272 7.15 1.12 2.72
N ALA A 273 7.63 0.09 3.42
CA ALA A 273 7.01 -1.25 3.45
C ALA A 273 5.53 -1.27 3.90
N GLY A 274 5.08 -0.25 4.60
CA GLY A 274 3.69 -0.08 5.04
C GLY A 274 2.86 0.88 4.20
N VAL A 275 3.40 1.48 3.14
CA VAL A 275 2.74 2.49 2.30
C VAL A 275 2.35 1.89 0.95
N PRO A 276 1.06 1.82 0.58
CA PRO A 276 0.66 1.34 -0.75
C PRO A 276 1.01 2.35 -1.85
N LYS A 277 1.24 1.87 -3.07
CA LYS A 277 1.66 2.68 -4.24
C LYS A 277 0.75 3.89 -4.49
N THR A 278 -0.55 3.69 -4.38
CA THR A 278 -1.53 4.79 -4.54
C THR A 278 -1.31 5.90 -3.51
N LEU A 279 -0.96 5.55 -2.28
CA LEU A 279 -0.72 6.51 -1.21
C LEU A 279 0.68 7.16 -1.31
N VAL A 280 1.70 6.45 -1.81
CA VAL A 280 3.04 7.02 -2.08
C VAL A 280 2.92 8.30 -2.91
N ARG A 281 2.13 8.24 -4.00
CA ARG A 281 1.89 9.38 -4.88
C ARG A 281 1.30 10.59 -4.15
N HIS A 282 0.30 10.35 -3.30
CA HIS A 282 -0.33 11.42 -2.51
C HIS A 282 0.61 12.02 -1.45
N ILE A 283 1.49 11.21 -0.86
CA ILE A 283 2.48 11.70 0.11
C ILE A 283 3.52 12.59 -0.58
N VAL A 284 4.04 12.18 -1.73
CA VAL A 284 5.00 13.00 -2.49
C VAL A 284 4.35 14.30 -2.99
N GLN A 285 3.09 14.24 -3.46
CA GLN A 285 2.32 15.44 -3.83
C GLN A 285 2.13 16.36 -2.62
N TYR A 286 1.77 15.84 -1.46
CA TYR A 286 1.64 16.62 -0.24
C TYR A 286 2.94 17.35 0.13
N VAL A 287 4.10 16.70 -0.02
CA VAL A 287 5.39 17.35 0.21
C VAL A 287 5.65 18.45 -0.83
N ALA A 288 5.34 18.21 -2.11
CA ALA A 288 5.46 19.21 -3.16
C ALA A 288 4.59 20.45 -2.88
N ASP A 289 3.35 20.24 -2.43
CA ASP A 289 2.39 21.32 -2.16
C ASP A 289 2.74 22.15 -0.92
N THR A 290 3.42 21.52 0.06
CA THR A 290 3.72 22.17 1.35
C THR A 290 5.15 22.66 1.51
N CYS A 291 6.07 22.26 0.61
CA CYS A 291 7.44 22.74 0.68
C CYS A 291 7.57 24.19 0.23
N SER A 292 8.43 24.94 0.94
CA SER A 292 8.70 26.36 0.63
C SER A 292 9.78 26.56 -0.45
N GLN A 293 10.47 25.50 -0.85
CA GLN A 293 11.61 25.53 -1.76
C GLN A 293 11.17 25.24 -3.20
N PRO A 294 11.22 26.21 -4.13
CA PRO A 294 10.71 26.02 -5.50
C PRO A 294 11.38 24.87 -6.26
N VAL A 295 12.72 24.76 -6.16
CA VAL A 295 13.47 23.68 -6.85
C VAL A 295 13.03 22.31 -6.38
N LEU A 296 12.82 22.13 -5.07
CA LEU A 296 12.32 20.86 -4.52
C LEU A 296 10.91 20.57 -5.03
N ARG A 297 10.01 21.56 -5.02
CA ARG A 297 8.66 21.39 -5.54
C ARG A 297 8.66 20.95 -7.00
N ASP A 298 9.44 21.64 -7.84
CA ASP A 298 9.42 21.40 -9.28
C ASP A 298 9.97 20.01 -9.63
N VAL A 299 11.04 19.54 -8.96
CA VAL A 299 11.55 18.17 -9.16
C VAL A 299 10.59 17.10 -8.63
N LEU A 300 9.87 17.35 -7.53
CA LEU A 300 8.86 16.42 -7.02
C LEU A 300 7.68 16.27 -7.99
N VAL A 301 7.25 17.38 -8.61
CA VAL A 301 6.20 17.35 -9.63
C VAL A 301 6.68 16.59 -10.88
N ASP A 302 7.92 16.78 -11.33
CA ASP A 302 8.46 16.02 -12.47
C ASP A 302 8.58 14.52 -12.19
N ILE A 303 8.93 14.15 -10.94
CA ILE A 303 8.94 12.76 -10.51
C ILE A 303 7.51 12.16 -10.51
N LEU A 304 6.52 12.92 -10.06
CA LEU A 304 5.10 12.52 -10.07
C LEU A 304 4.57 12.28 -11.49
N ASP A 305 5.08 13.03 -12.48
CA ASP A 305 4.69 12.90 -13.89
C ASP A 305 5.49 11.84 -14.65
N THR A 306 6.48 11.20 -13.99
CA THR A 306 7.27 10.13 -14.59
C THR A 306 6.53 8.79 -14.47
N PRO A 307 6.35 8.02 -15.58
CA PRO A 307 5.74 6.70 -15.52
C PRO A 307 6.54 5.72 -14.64
N VAL A 308 5.81 4.87 -13.91
CA VAL A 308 6.43 3.82 -13.08
C VAL A 308 7.10 2.77 -13.98
N SER A 309 8.41 2.61 -13.85
CA SER A 309 9.20 1.63 -14.59
C SER A 309 10.38 1.13 -13.76
N PRO A 310 10.76 -0.16 -13.86
CA PRO A 310 11.94 -0.69 -13.17
C PRO A 310 13.26 -0.24 -13.80
N GLU A 311 13.25 0.36 -15.01
CA GLU A 311 14.43 0.83 -15.76
C GLU A 311 15.58 -0.20 -15.86
N LEU A 312 15.22 -1.47 -16.03
CA LEU A 312 16.17 -2.58 -16.14
C LEU A 312 16.47 -2.96 -17.59
N LEU A 313 15.50 -2.75 -18.49
CA LEU A 313 15.66 -3.00 -19.92
C LEU A 313 16.21 -1.77 -20.64
N PRO A 314 17.04 -1.95 -21.69
CA PRO A 314 17.50 -0.84 -22.51
C PRO A 314 16.32 -0.02 -23.04
N SER A 315 16.45 1.31 -23.03
CA SER A 315 15.45 2.20 -23.60
C SER A 315 15.31 1.95 -25.11
N ALA A 316 14.11 2.18 -25.64
CA ALA A 316 13.90 2.14 -27.09
C ALA A 316 14.77 3.21 -27.79
N ALA A 317 15.00 3.06 -29.12
CA ALA A 317 15.87 3.96 -29.88
C ALA A 317 15.42 5.43 -29.85
N ASP A 318 14.14 5.69 -29.56
CA ASP A 318 13.54 7.02 -29.39
C ASP A 318 13.64 7.58 -27.94
N GLY A 319 14.28 6.83 -27.02
CA GLY A 319 14.42 7.19 -25.61
C GLY A 319 13.16 6.92 -24.78
N THR A 320 12.15 6.25 -25.33
CA THR A 320 10.96 5.85 -24.56
C THR A 320 11.28 4.67 -23.64
N ILE A 321 10.59 4.60 -22.51
CA ILE A 321 10.72 3.51 -21.55
C ILE A 321 10.16 2.24 -22.17
N ALA A 322 11.01 1.21 -22.35
CA ALA A 322 10.64 -0.04 -23.00
C ALA A 322 9.65 -0.87 -22.17
N GLN A 323 9.69 -0.75 -20.86
CA GLN A 323 8.88 -1.53 -19.94
C GLN A 323 8.06 -0.64 -19.01
N GLN A 324 6.74 -0.74 -19.08
CA GLN A 324 5.84 -0.11 -18.12
C GLN A 324 5.34 -1.18 -17.16
N THR A 325 5.60 -0.98 -15.87
CA THR A 325 5.23 -1.94 -14.80
C THR A 325 3.74 -2.29 -14.84
N GLU A 326 2.87 -1.30 -14.98
CA GLU A 326 1.42 -1.52 -14.97
C GLU A 326 0.89 -2.34 -16.18
N LYS A 327 1.64 -2.40 -17.28
CA LYS A 327 1.28 -3.29 -18.39
C LYS A 327 1.54 -4.76 -18.08
N LEU A 328 2.49 -5.04 -17.19
CA LEU A 328 2.90 -6.40 -16.84
C LEU A 328 2.20 -6.93 -15.59
N VAL A 329 2.07 -6.08 -14.59
CA VAL A 329 1.47 -6.45 -13.29
C VAL A 329 0.02 -6.02 -13.16
N GLY A 330 -0.43 -5.02 -13.91
CA GLY A 330 -1.75 -4.40 -13.81
C GLY A 330 -1.75 -3.07 -13.07
N PRO A 331 -2.86 -2.33 -13.13
CA PRO A 331 -3.01 -1.05 -12.45
C PRO A 331 -2.88 -1.19 -10.93
N TYR A 332 -1.98 -0.41 -10.33
CA TYR A 332 -1.78 -0.45 -8.88
C TYR A 332 -3.03 -0.06 -8.08
N GLU A 333 -3.90 0.78 -8.63
CA GLU A 333 -5.15 1.14 -7.95
C GLU A 333 -6.07 -0.07 -7.74
N LEU A 334 -6.11 -1.02 -8.68
CA LEU A 334 -6.86 -2.25 -8.53
C LEU A 334 -6.21 -3.17 -7.49
N HIS A 335 -4.89 -3.32 -7.55
CA HIS A 335 -4.16 -4.17 -6.60
C HIS A 335 -4.23 -3.65 -5.18
N ASP A 336 -4.13 -2.34 -4.97
CA ASP A 336 -4.27 -1.72 -3.66
C ASP A 336 -5.70 -1.88 -3.11
N PHE A 337 -6.71 -1.77 -3.98
CA PHE A 337 -8.09 -2.05 -3.62
C PHE A 337 -8.26 -3.50 -3.14
N TYR A 338 -7.80 -4.48 -3.92
CA TYR A 338 -7.88 -5.90 -3.55
C TYR A 338 -7.12 -6.18 -2.26
N LEU A 339 -5.90 -5.67 -2.17
CA LEU A 339 -5.03 -5.82 -1.00
C LEU A 339 -5.69 -5.29 0.27
N TYR A 340 -6.33 -4.13 0.20
CA TYR A 340 -7.02 -3.54 1.34
C TYR A 340 -8.10 -4.46 1.89
N TYR A 341 -8.97 -4.99 1.04
CA TYR A 341 -10.06 -5.85 1.46
C TYR A 341 -9.60 -7.24 1.92
N VAL A 342 -8.54 -7.78 1.31
CA VAL A 342 -7.91 -9.02 1.76
C VAL A 342 -7.30 -8.86 3.15
N LEU A 343 -6.46 -7.85 3.34
CA LEU A 343 -5.70 -7.70 4.59
C LEU A 343 -6.55 -7.12 5.73
N ARG A 344 -7.34 -6.08 5.45
CA ARG A 344 -8.08 -5.37 6.50
C ARG A 344 -9.31 -6.14 6.95
N PHE A 345 -10.01 -6.78 6.04
CA PHE A 345 -11.28 -7.43 6.33
C PHE A 345 -11.28 -8.94 6.12
N GLY A 346 -10.29 -9.53 5.45
CA GLY A 346 -10.26 -10.96 5.16
C GLY A 346 -11.36 -11.41 4.21
N PHE A 347 -11.81 -10.53 3.29
CA PHE A 347 -12.86 -10.86 2.35
C PHE A 347 -12.39 -11.87 1.30
N GLY A 348 -13.29 -12.77 0.89
CA GLY A 348 -13.08 -13.70 -0.21
C GLY A 348 -13.17 -13.03 -1.58
N PRO A 349 -12.71 -13.73 -2.64
CA PRO A 349 -12.64 -13.21 -4.00
C PRO A 349 -13.98 -12.69 -4.55
N ALA A 350 -15.07 -13.42 -4.38
CA ALA A 350 -16.39 -13.04 -4.88
C ALA A 350 -16.84 -11.70 -4.30
N LYS A 351 -16.68 -11.53 -2.98
CA LYS A 351 -17.07 -10.29 -2.33
C LYS A 351 -16.20 -9.11 -2.79
N ILE A 352 -14.88 -9.32 -2.92
CA ILE A 352 -13.97 -8.29 -3.42
C ILE A 352 -14.31 -7.89 -4.85
N TYR A 353 -14.66 -8.85 -5.70
CA TYR A 353 -15.10 -8.59 -7.06
C TYR A 353 -16.36 -7.74 -7.11
N HIS A 354 -17.41 -8.08 -6.33
CA HIS A 354 -18.64 -7.28 -6.26
C HIS A 354 -18.40 -5.86 -5.74
N LEU A 355 -17.53 -5.69 -4.77
CA LEU A 355 -17.12 -4.36 -4.30
C LEU A 355 -16.36 -3.59 -5.39
N ALA A 356 -15.50 -4.27 -6.16
CA ALA A 356 -14.76 -3.65 -7.26
C ALA A 356 -15.67 -3.21 -8.40
N LEU A 357 -16.72 -3.98 -8.75
CA LEU A 357 -17.73 -3.59 -9.73
C LEU A 357 -18.41 -2.27 -9.34
N ALA A 358 -18.72 -2.09 -8.05
CA ALA A 358 -19.32 -0.85 -7.56
C ALA A 358 -18.31 0.31 -7.51
N ALA A 359 -17.07 0.05 -7.02
CA ALA A 359 -16.05 1.08 -6.84
C ALA A 359 -15.49 1.62 -8.16
N PHE A 360 -15.43 0.79 -9.19
CA PHE A 360 -14.82 1.12 -10.49
C PHE A 360 -15.83 1.18 -11.63
N ALA A 361 -17.13 1.30 -11.31
CA ALA A 361 -18.17 1.43 -12.32
C ALA A 361 -17.87 2.55 -13.34
N GLY A 362 -17.92 2.21 -14.64
CA GLY A 362 -17.62 3.14 -15.73
C GLY A 362 -16.13 3.48 -15.93
N ARG A 363 -15.21 2.87 -15.16
CA ARG A 363 -13.75 3.03 -15.32
C ARG A 363 -13.07 1.78 -15.87
N TYR A 364 -13.55 0.60 -15.49
CA TYR A 364 -13.05 -0.70 -15.94
C TYR A 364 -14.24 -1.61 -16.28
N GLU A 365 -14.06 -2.41 -17.31
CA GLU A 365 -14.99 -3.48 -17.64
C GLU A 365 -14.93 -4.62 -16.62
N PRO A 366 -16.05 -5.32 -16.35
CA PRO A 366 -16.11 -6.40 -15.36
C PRO A 366 -15.03 -7.49 -15.56
N GLU A 367 -14.78 -7.87 -16.81
CA GLU A 367 -13.82 -8.90 -17.19
C GLU A 367 -12.38 -8.45 -16.85
N VAL A 368 -12.08 -7.17 -16.98
CA VAL A 368 -10.78 -6.58 -16.63
C VAL A 368 -10.56 -6.65 -15.12
N LEU A 369 -11.58 -6.29 -14.34
CA LEU A 369 -11.53 -6.39 -12.87
C LEU A 369 -11.33 -7.84 -12.42
N LEU A 370 -12.05 -8.78 -13.01
CA LEU A 370 -11.93 -10.20 -12.70
C LEU A 370 -10.55 -10.75 -13.05
N ALA A 371 -10.04 -10.42 -14.25
CA ALA A 371 -8.72 -10.85 -14.71
C ALA A 371 -7.59 -10.36 -13.78
N TRP A 372 -7.62 -9.08 -13.35
CA TRP A 372 -6.61 -8.54 -12.45
C TRP A 372 -6.78 -9.05 -11.02
N LEU A 373 -7.99 -9.32 -10.54
CA LEU A 373 -8.20 -9.97 -9.24
C LEU A 373 -7.62 -11.40 -9.23
N ARG A 374 -7.81 -12.15 -10.32
CA ARG A 374 -7.21 -13.48 -10.52
C ARG A 374 -5.68 -13.40 -10.52
N ASN A 375 -5.11 -12.43 -11.23
CA ASN A 375 -3.68 -12.20 -11.26
C ASN A 375 -3.14 -11.82 -9.87
N PHE A 376 -3.86 -10.95 -9.14
CA PHE A 376 -3.52 -10.58 -7.77
C PHE A 376 -3.39 -11.81 -6.87
N TYR A 377 -4.39 -12.70 -6.82
CA TYR A 377 -4.32 -13.91 -5.99
C TYR A 377 -3.21 -14.86 -6.41
N ARG A 378 -2.99 -15.06 -7.73
CA ARG A 378 -1.87 -15.88 -8.21
C ARG A 378 -0.53 -15.35 -7.72
N ARG A 379 -0.27 -14.06 -7.90
CA ARG A 379 0.98 -13.44 -7.47
C ARG A 379 1.10 -13.38 -5.96
N PHE A 380 0.05 -12.98 -5.28
CA PHE A 380 0.04 -12.83 -3.82
C PHE A 380 0.46 -14.14 -3.11
N PHE A 381 -0.04 -15.28 -3.56
CA PHE A 381 0.34 -16.57 -3.01
C PHE A 381 1.73 -17.02 -3.49
N ALA A 382 2.00 -17.00 -4.78
CA ALA A 382 3.26 -17.47 -5.35
C ALA A 382 4.49 -16.71 -4.83
N GLN A 383 4.32 -15.45 -4.43
CA GLN A 383 5.41 -14.59 -3.96
C GLN A 383 5.54 -14.51 -2.43
N GLN A 384 4.81 -15.34 -1.68
CA GLN A 384 4.87 -15.34 -0.21
C GLN A 384 6.27 -15.58 0.34
N PHE A 385 7.08 -16.43 -0.31
CA PHE A 385 8.45 -16.70 0.14
C PHE A 385 9.30 -15.43 0.26
N LYS A 386 9.07 -14.41 -0.58
CA LYS A 386 9.74 -13.12 -0.49
C LYS A 386 9.32 -12.36 0.78
N ARG A 387 8.04 -12.45 1.14
CA ARG A 387 7.52 -11.78 2.34
C ARG A 387 7.97 -12.44 3.65
N SER A 388 8.30 -13.72 3.62
CA SER A 388 8.78 -14.45 4.80
C SER A 388 10.10 -13.90 5.35
N CYS A 389 10.89 -13.22 4.54
CA CYS A 389 12.17 -12.61 4.93
C CYS A 389 12.20 -11.07 4.75
N LEU A 390 11.05 -10.41 4.86
CA LEU A 390 10.99 -8.95 4.75
C LEU A 390 11.86 -8.27 5.81
N PRO A 391 12.60 -7.21 5.43
CA PRO A 391 13.24 -6.30 6.36
C PRO A 391 12.26 -5.70 7.37
N ASP A 392 12.77 -5.21 8.49
CA ASP A 392 11.99 -4.39 9.39
C ASP A 392 11.56 -3.09 8.71
N GLY A 393 10.40 -2.58 9.08
CA GLY A 393 9.87 -1.32 8.59
C GLY A 393 8.67 -0.84 9.41
N PRO A 394 8.30 0.43 9.33
CA PRO A 394 7.24 1.00 10.13
C PRO A 394 5.86 0.55 9.62
N LYS A 395 4.96 0.23 10.55
CA LYS A 395 3.54 0.07 10.24
C LYS A 395 2.87 1.44 10.29
N VAL A 396 2.52 1.98 9.14
CA VAL A 396 1.94 3.34 9.01
C VAL A 396 0.41 3.35 8.92
N GLY A 397 -0.19 2.20 8.73
CA GLY A 397 -1.63 2.05 8.52
C GLY A 397 -2.26 0.92 9.33
N SER A 398 -3.51 0.60 8.98
CA SER A 398 -4.27 -0.48 9.61
C SER A 398 -3.77 -1.87 9.24
N VAL A 399 -2.97 -2.01 8.17
CA VAL A 399 -2.49 -3.28 7.63
C VAL A 399 -0.98 -3.24 7.35
N THR A 400 -0.33 -4.39 7.44
CA THR A 400 1.06 -4.60 7.01
C THR A 400 1.24 -6.04 6.51
N LEU A 401 2.23 -6.26 5.66
CA LEU A 401 2.62 -7.59 5.16
C LEU A 401 3.78 -8.20 5.96
N SER A 402 4.19 -7.55 7.05
CA SER A 402 5.26 -8.07 7.89
C SER A 402 4.89 -9.41 8.53
N PRO A 403 5.75 -10.46 8.40
CA PRO A 403 5.53 -11.75 9.04
C PRO A 403 5.65 -11.69 10.56
N ARG A 404 6.19 -10.59 11.10
CA ARG A 404 6.30 -10.33 12.54
C ARG A 404 5.03 -9.69 13.12
N ALA A 405 4.12 -9.23 12.25
CA ALA A 405 2.88 -8.55 12.67
C ALA A 405 1.64 -9.18 12.03
N ASP A 406 1.02 -8.52 11.03
CA ASP A 406 -0.34 -8.85 10.58
C ASP A 406 -0.41 -10.05 9.64
N TRP A 407 0.65 -10.36 8.88
CA TRP A 407 0.57 -11.34 7.81
C TRP A 407 1.52 -12.52 7.99
N ARG A 408 1.00 -13.61 8.56
CA ARG A 408 1.73 -14.88 8.70
C ARG A 408 1.09 -15.92 7.80
N MET A 409 1.76 -16.26 6.72
CA MET A 409 1.29 -17.26 5.76
C MET A 409 2.45 -18.19 5.40
N PRO A 410 2.24 -19.50 5.26
CA PRO A 410 3.25 -20.42 4.74
C PRO A 410 3.65 -20.04 3.31
N SER A 411 4.93 -20.20 2.96
CA SER A 411 5.44 -19.85 1.63
C SER A 411 4.89 -20.76 0.52
N ASP A 412 4.40 -21.94 0.89
CA ASP A 412 3.80 -22.97 0.03
C ASP A 412 2.27 -23.03 0.14
N ALA A 413 1.64 -21.98 0.68
CA ALA A 413 0.17 -21.93 0.75
C ALA A 413 -0.45 -21.99 -0.65
N CYS A 414 -1.48 -22.84 -0.79
CA CYS A 414 -2.18 -23.04 -2.04
C CYS A 414 -3.34 -22.05 -2.22
N ASN A 415 -3.48 -21.47 -3.38
CA ASN A 415 -4.54 -20.53 -3.74
C ASN A 415 -5.73 -21.16 -4.49
N ALA A 416 -5.78 -22.49 -4.61
CA ALA A 416 -6.76 -23.19 -5.45
C ALA A 416 -8.21 -22.85 -5.10
N LEU A 417 -8.55 -22.71 -3.81
CA LEU A 417 -9.90 -22.36 -3.39
C LEU A 417 -10.32 -20.95 -3.80
N TRP A 418 -9.41 -19.97 -3.71
CA TRP A 418 -9.66 -18.59 -4.15
C TRP A 418 -9.84 -18.52 -5.67
N LEU A 419 -9.04 -19.25 -6.43
CA LEU A 419 -9.15 -19.29 -7.89
C LEU A 419 -10.42 -20.01 -8.34
N LYS A 420 -10.82 -21.09 -7.65
CA LYS A 420 -12.07 -21.78 -7.92
C LYS A 420 -13.29 -20.89 -7.73
N GLU A 421 -13.32 -20.08 -6.66
CA GLU A 421 -14.39 -19.11 -6.42
C GLU A 421 -14.49 -18.07 -7.57
N LEU A 422 -13.36 -17.65 -8.13
CA LEU A 422 -13.33 -16.76 -9.31
C LEU A 422 -13.79 -17.47 -10.59
N ASP A 423 -13.50 -18.77 -10.77
CA ASP A 423 -13.98 -19.55 -11.90
C ASP A 423 -15.53 -19.71 -11.85
N GLU A 424 -16.10 -19.86 -10.66
CA GLU A 424 -17.54 -19.94 -10.45
C GLU A 424 -18.27 -18.62 -10.75
N ILE A 425 -17.60 -17.49 -10.61
CA ILE A 425 -18.14 -16.17 -11.01
C ILE A 425 -18.15 -16.02 -12.53
N GLU A 426 -17.05 -16.43 -13.19
CA GLU A 426 -16.90 -16.33 -14.65
C GLU A 426 -17.89 -17.23 -15.40
N ALA A 427 -18.33 -18.33 -14.77
CA ALA A 427 -19.29 -19.26 -15.34
C ALA A 427 -20.76 -18.82 -15.25
N LYS A 428 -21.08 -17.78 -14.49
CA LYS A 428 -22.42 -17.18 -14.32
C LYS A 428 -22.64 -16.00 -15.24
#